data_6bb06d1c1029552b930a104355d8a9d3
#
_entry.id   6bb06d1c1029552b930a104355d8a9d3
#
_cell.length_a   1.000
_cell.length_b   1.000
_cell.length_c   1.000
_cell.angle_alpha   90.00
_cell.angle_beta   90.00
_cell.angle_gamma   90.00
#
_symmetry.space_group_name_H-M   'P 1'
#
loop_
_entity.id
_entity.type
_entity.pdbx_description
1 polymer ?
#
loop_
_entity_poly.entity_id
_entity_poly.type
_entity_poly.pdbx_seq_one_letter_code
_entity_poly.pdbx_strand_id
1 'polypeptide(L)'
;MPATVCLGCGVPTTNGSRCIACNRGFRRAVHNPAYDQPAWRKRSKRDIAAHVARHGWWCPGIGVPPHPSTDLTLDHTDPLALGGPLLGPTRVLCRGCNSRKRWVQTPTRRARRRAS
;
A
#
# COMPACT_ATOMS: atom_id res chain seq x y z
N MET A 1 14.22 19.33 -15.32
CA MET A 1 13.20 19.67 -14.34
C MET A 1 13.76 20.66 -13.33
N PRO A 2 13.01 21.69 -12.93
CA PRO A 2 13.51 22.58 -11.89
C PRO A 2 13.69 21.80 -10.58
N ALA A 3 14.74 22.11 -9.84
CA ALA A 3 14.98 21.54 -8.53
C ALA A 3 13.91 22.03 -7.55
N THR A 4 13.49 21.15 -6.64
CA THR A 4 12.64 21.48 -5.52
C THR A 4 13.45 21.44 -4.23
N VAL A 5 12.90 21.95 -3.13
CA VAL A 5 13.56 21.88 -1.83
C VAL A 5 13.13 20.59 -1.13
N CYS A 6 14.09 19.81 -0.64
CA CYS A 6 13.82 18.59 0.11
C CYS A 6 13.04 18.91 1.39
N LEU A 7 11.91 18.27 1.59
CA LEU A 7 11.09 18.46 2.79
C LEU A 7 11.75 17.95 4.08
N GLY A 8 12.75 17.07 3.94
CA GLY A 8 13.45 16.51 5.10
C GLY A 8 14.63 17.35 5.58
N CYS A 9 15.49 17.83 4.66
CA CYS A 9 16.73 18.50 5.02
C CYS A 9 16.92 19.89 4.39
N GLY A 10 16.02 20.34 3.52
CA GLY A 10 16.09 21.66 2.89
C GLY A 10 17.06 21.78 1.73
N VAL A 11 17.75 20.71 1.33
CA VAL A 11 18.70 20.72 0.22
C VAL A 11 17.92 20.69 -1.11
N PRO A 12 18.37 21.44 -2.15
CA PRO A 12 17.78 21.32 -3.47
C PRO A 12 17.86 19.89 -4.00
N THR A 13 16.78 19.38 -4.58
CA THR A 13 16.72 18.03 -5.11
C THR A 13 15.83 17.98 -6.36
N THR A 14 16.17 17.08 -7.27
CA THR A 14 15.34 16.74 -8.43
C THR A 14 14.58 15.42 -8.22
N ASN A 15 14.68 14.82 -7.04
CA ASN A 15 14.05 13.54 -6.70
C ASN A 15 12.66 13.71 -6.09
N GLY A 16 11.86 14.62 -6.61
CA GLY A 16 10.53 14.90 -6.08
C GLY A 16 10.56 15.74 -4.81
N SER A 17 9.81 15.38 -3.79
CA SER A 17 9.68 16.16 -2.55
C SER A 17 10.81 15.93 -1.54
N ARG A 18 11.61 14.89 -1.70
CA ARG A 18 12.73 14.56 -0.81
C ARG A 18 13.94 14.11 -1.61
N CYS A 19 15.14 14.45 -1.12
CA CYS A 19 16.38 13.90 -1.68
C CYS A 19 16.43 12.38 -1.45
N ILE A 20 17.32 11.69 -2.16
CA ILE A 20 17.42 10.23 -2.10
C ILE A 20 17.63 9.73 -0.66
N ALA A 21 18.53 10.38 0.09
CA ALA A 21 18.82 9.97 1.47
C ALA A 21 17.62 10.16 2.41
N CYS A 22 16.95 11.32 2.35
CA CYS A 22 15.76 11.57 3.16
C CYS A 22 14.58 10.69 2.77
N ASN A 23 14.43 10.39 1.48
CA ASN A 23 13.38 9.48 1.01
C ASN A 23 13.59 8.06 1.51
N ARG A 24 14.84 7.56 1.55
CA ARG A 24 15.17 6.25 2.15
C ARG A 24 14.81 6.21 3.63
N GLY A 25 15.15 7.25 4.37
CA GLY A 25 14.81 7.36 5.79
C GLY A 25 13.31 7.39 6.02
N PHE A 26 12.57 8.15 5.23
CA PHE A 26 11.12 8.23 5.28
C PHE A 26 10.47 6.87 4.99
N ARG A 27 10.91 6.18 3.94
CA ARG A 27 10.38 4.85 3.59
C ARG A 27 10.62 3.83 4.71
N ARG A 28 11.79 3.86 5.36
CA ARG A 28 12.07 3.01 6.50
C ARG A 28 11.16 3.31 7.69
N ALA A 29 10.93 4.59 7.95
CA ALA A 29 10.08 5.02 9.07
C ALA A 29 8.62 4.60 8.92
N VAL A 30 8.10 4.53 7.68
CA VAL A 30 6.71 4.15 7.41
C VAL A 30 6.54 2.67 7.10
N HIS A 31 7.63 1.92 6.93
CA HIS A 31 7.59 0.50 6.62
C HIS A 31 7.19 -0.32 7.85
N ASN A 32 6.19 -1.17 7.71
CA ASN A 32 5.82 -2.12 8.76
C ASN A 32 6.63 -3.40 8.61
N PRO A 33 7.52 -3.73 9.58
CA PRO A 33 8.38 -4.92 9.48
C PRO A 33 7.60 -6.24 9.47
N ALA A 34 6.33 -6.26 9.83
CA ALA A 34 5.50 -7.45 9.73
C ALA A 34 5.43 -8.00 8.30
N TYR A 35 5.51 -7.12 7.30
CA TYR A 35 5.53 -7.53 5.89
C TYR A 35 6.82 -8.24 5.45
N ASP A 36 7.88 -8.17 6.26
CA ASP A 36 9.14 -8.86 5.99
C ASP A 36 9.14 -10.31 6.50
N GLN A 37 8.12 -10.73 7.23
CA GLN A 37 8.04 -12.09 7.75
C GLN A 37 7.91 -13.11 6.61
N PRO A 38 8.66 -14.24 6.68
CA PRO A 38 8.60 -15.29 5.66
C PRO A 38 7.19 -15.83 5.42
N ALA A 39 6.39 -15.98 6.47
CA ALA A 39 5.01 -16.44 6.35
C ALA A 39 4.16 -15.50 5.49
N TRP A 40 4.31 -14.19 5.66
CA TRP A 40 3.62 -13.21 4.84
C TRP A 40 4.07 -13.23 3.38
N ARG A 41 5.37 -13.29 3.15
CA ARG A 41 5.93 -13.34 1.79
C ARG A 41 5.45 -14.58 1.04
N LYS A 42 5.46 -15.73 1.70
CA LYS A 42 5.01 -17.01 1.14
C LYS A 42 3.52 -16.95 0.79
N ARG A 43 2.70 -16.44 1.69
CA ARG A 43 1.27 -16.26 1.47
C ARG A 43 0.99 -15.28 0.34
N SER A 44 1.70 -14.17 0.28
CA SER A 44 1.54 -13.16 -0.77
C SER A 44 1.79 -13.75 -2.15
N LYS A 45 2.88 -14.48 -2.33
CA LYS A 45 3.18 -15.16 -3.60
C LYS A 45 2.10 -16.16 -3.98
N ARG A 46 1.65 -16.98 -3.04
CA ARG A 46 0.62 -18.00 -3.26
C ARG A 46 -0.71 -17.38 -3.66
N ASP A 47 -1.16 -16.39 -2.93
CA ASP A 47 -2.48 -15.79 -3.14
C ASP A 47 -2.53 -14.96 -4.42
N ILE A 48 -1.44 -14.25 -4.74
CA ILE A 48 -1.33 -13.53 -6.02
C ILE A 48 -1.31 -14.51 -7.18
N ALA A 49 -0.55 -15.60 -7.08
CA ALA A 49 -0.51 -16.63 -8.13
C ALA A 49 -1.88 -17.28 -8.33
N ALA A 50 -2.62 -17.57 -7.27
CA ALA A 50 -3.97 -18.11 -7.34
C ALA A 50 -4.95 -17.13 -8.01
N HIS A 51 -4.83 -15.84 -7.69
CA HIS A 51 -5.63 -14.80 -8.31
C HIS A 51 -5.35 -14.69 -9.81
N VAL A 52 -4.08 -14.69 -10.22
CA VAL A 52 -3.68 -14.65 -11.63
C VAL A 52 -4.19 -15.88 -12.38
N ALA A 53 -4.15 -17.06 -11.75
CA ALA A 53 -4.65 -18.30 -12.36
C ALA A 53 -6.18 -18.24 -12.59
N ARG A 54 -6.93 -17.56 -11.73
CA ARG A 54 -8.40 -17.44 -11.84
C ARG A 54 -8.86 -16.28 -12.71
N HIS A 55 -8.22 -15.13 -12.59
CA HIS A 55 -8.67 -13.87 -13.18
C HIS A 55 -7.70 -13.26 -14.16
N GLY A 56 -6.48 -13.81 -14.30
CA GLY A 56 -5.39 -13.19 -15.06
C GLY A 56 -4.80 -12.01 -14.29
N TRP A 57 -3.96 -11.24 -14.98
CA TRP A 57 -3.37 -10.00 -14.45
C TRP A 57 -4.42 -8.89 -14.44
N TRP A 58 -5.29 -8.96 -13.45
CA TRP A 58 -6.49 -8.15 -13.37
C TRP A 58 -6.71 -7.69 -11.93
N CYS A 59 -6.96 -6.39 -11.76
CA CYS A 59 -7.29 -5.81 -10.46
C CYS A 59 -8.82 -5.68 -10.33
N PRO A 60 -9.44 -6.14 -9.22
CA PRO A 60 -10.88 -5.98 -9.02
C PRO A 60 -11.35 -4.53 -8.90
N GLY A 61 -10.43 -3.59 -8.64
CA GLY A 61 -10.75 -2.17 -8.48
C GLY A 61 -11.23 -1.80 -7.08
N ILE A 62 -10.90 -0.59 -6.68
CA ILE A 62 -11.45 0.05 -5.47
C ILE A 62 -11.85 1.48 -5.85
N GLY A 63 -13.15 1.78 -5.80
CA GLY A 63 -13.66 3.06 -6.23
C GLY A 63 -13.56 3.29 -7.74
N VAL A 64 -13.09 2.30 -8.51
CA VAL A 64 -13.00 2.26 -9.97
C VAL A 64 -13.41 0.87 -10.44
N PRO A 65 -13.83 0.71 -11.71
CA PRO A 65 -14.15 -0.60 -12.26
C PRO A 65 -12.93 -1.54 -12.28
N PRO A 66 -13.13 -2.87 -12.33
CA PRO A 66 -12.05 -3.81 -12.55
C PRO A 66 -11.24 -3.46 -13.80
N HIS A 67 -9.92 -3.64 -13.75
CA HIS A 67 -9.01 -3.23 -14.81
C HIS A 67 -7.76 -4.11 -14.86
N PRO A 68 -7.08 -4.19 -16.03
CA PRO A 68 -5.82 -4.91 -16.14
C PRO A 68 -4.74 -4.28 -15.26
N SER A 69 -3.86 -5.13 -14.68
CA SER A 69 -2.77 -4.64 -13.85
C SER A 69 -1.64 -5.65 -13.78
N THR A 70 -0.39 -5.17 -13.85
CA THR A 70 0.81 -6.00 -13.72
C THR A 70 1.49 -5.84 -12.35
N ASP A 71 1.00 -4.94 -11.51
CA ASP A 71 1.58 -4.62 -10.20
C ASP A 71 0.68 -5.07 -9.04
N LEU A 72 0.09 -6.26 -9.15
CA LEU A 72 -0.78 -6.82 -8.13
C LEU A 72 -0.05 -7.03 -6.80
N THR A 73 -0.72 -6.66 -5.73
CA THR A 73 -0.23 -6.82 -4.35
C THR A 73 -1.29 -7.51 -3.50
N LEU A 74 -0.86 -8.13 -2.41
CA LEU A 74 -1.78 -8.69 -1.42
C LEU A 74 -2.08 -7.62 -0.36
N ASP A 75 -3.34 -7.42 -0.08
CA ASP A 75 -3.82 -6.43 0.85
C ASP A 75 -4.68 -7.06 1.95
N HIS A 76 -4.54 -6.62 3.19
CA HIS A 76 -5.40 -7.03 4.28
C HIS A 76 -6.75 -6.33 4.20
N THR A 77 -7.84 -7.10 4.28
CA THR A 77 -9.18 -6.51 4.40
C THR A 77 -9.36 -5.85 5.77
N ASP A 78 -8.72 -6.41 6.81
CA ASP A 78 -8.57 -5.77 8.12
C ASP A 78 -7.16 -5.19 8.23
N PRO A 79 -6.98 -3.86 8.06
CA PRO A 79 -5.65 -3.26 8.02
C PRO A 79 -4.82 -3.53 9.28
N LEU A 80 -3.54 -3.87 9.11
CA LEU A 80 -2.61 -4.05 10.24
C LEU A 80 -2.53 -2.80 11.12
N ALA A 81 -2.55 -1.63 10.51
CA ALA A 81 -2.51 -0.36 11.23
C ALA A 81 -3.70 -0.17 12.18
N LEU A 82 -4.78 -0.91 11.98
CA LEU A 82 -5.99 -0.88 12.81
C LEU A 82 -6.12 -2.11 13.71
N GLY A 83 -5.03 -2.87 13.90
CA GLY A 83 -5.02 -4.04 14.76
C GLY A 83 -5.45 -5.34 14.08
N GLY A 84 -5.58 -5.38 12.75
CA GLY A 84 -5.89 -6.60 12.03
C GLY A 84 -4.75 -7.64 12.10
N PRO A 85 -5.06 -8.95 12.08
CA PRO A 85 -4.05 -10.00 12.12
C PRO A 85 -3.25 -10.08 10.81
N LEU A 86 -1.94 -10.36 10.90
CA LEU A 86 -1.06 -10.47 9.72
C LEU A 86 -1.55 -11.52 8.73
N LEU A 87 -2.02 -12.67 9.19
CA LEU A 87 -2.50 -13.77 8.34
C LEU A 87 -4.04 -13.81 8.28
N GLY A 88 -4.71 -12.70 8.55
CA GLY A 88 -6.15 -12.57 8.43
C GLY A 88 -6.63 -12.49 6.97
N PRO A 89 -7.90 -12.14 6.75
CA PRO A 89 -8.47 -12.04 5.41
C PRO A 89 -7.72 -11.05 4.53
N THR A 90 -7.52 -11.42 3.26
CA THR A 90 -6.77 -10.63 2.28
C THR A 90 -7.52 -10.56 0.96
N ARG A 91 -7.10 -9.63 0.11
CA ARG A 91 -7.51 -9.53 -1.27
C ARG A 91 -6.35 -9.06 -2.14
N VAL A 92 -6.45 -9.29 -3.44
CA VAL A 92 -5.41 -8.88 -4.39
C VAL A 92 -5.87 -7.60 -5.09
N LEU A 93 -5.03 -6.57 -5.03
CA LEU A 93 -5.27 -5.27 -5.65
C LEU A 93 -3.99 -4.77 -6.30
N CYS A 94 -4.11 -3.93 -7.33
CA CYS A 94 -2.94 -3.21 -7.84
C CYS A 94 -2.47 -2.16 -6.82
N ARG A 95 -1.24 -1.70 -6.96
CA ARG A 95 -0.65 -0.72 -6.03
C ARG A 95 -1.47 0.57 -5.95
N GLY A 96 -1.98 1.04 -7.08
CA GLY A 96 -2.81 2.24 -7.12
C GLY A 96 -4.11 2.09 -6.32
N CYS A 97 -4.81 0.97 -6.49
CA CYS A 97 -6.02 0.68 -5.75
C CYS A 97 -5.75 0.44 -4.27
N ASN A 98 -4.65 -0.24 -3.94
CA ASN A 98 -4.24 -0.46 -2.56
C ASN A 98 -3.97 0.87 -1.84
N SER A 99 -3.31 1.82 -2.50
CA SER A 99 -3.12 3.16 -1.95
C SER A 99 -4.44 3.92 -1.80
N ARG A 100 -5.32 3.83 -2.80
CA ARG A 100 -6.63 4.50 -2.80
C ARG A 100 -7.58 3.97 -1.74
N LYS A 101 -7.48 2.70 -1.38
CA LYS A 101 -8.25 2.05 -0.32
C LYS A 101 -8.26 2.87 0.97
N ARG A 102 -7.15 3.50 1.32
CA ARG A 102 -7.04 4.33 2.53
C ARG A 102 -8.07 5.47 2.56
N TRP A 103 -8.44 5.96 1.39
CA TRP A 103 -9.38 7.08 1.25
C TRP A 103 -10.83 6.63 1.09
N VAL A 104 -11.05 5.41 0.57
CA VAL A 104 -12.38 4.92 0.22
C VAL A 104 -12.98 4.04 1.32
N GLN A 105 -12.18 3.19 1.95
CA GLN A 105 -12.67 2.17 2.88
C GLN A 105 -12.26 2.38 4.34
N THR A 106 -11.16 3.05 4.59
CA THR A 106 -10.73 3.34 5.96
C THR A 106 -11.47 4.58 6.46
N PRO A 107 -12.26 4.49 7.54
CA PRO A 107 -12.86 5.67 8.14
C PRO A 107 -11.79 6.68 8.50
N THR A 108 -11.99 7.95 8.15
CA THR A 108 -11.11 9.02 8.57
C THR A 108 -11.16 9.14 10.08
N ARG A 109 -10.11 9.72 10.70
CA ARG A 109 -10.14 10.02 12.13
C ARG A 109 -11.39 10.82 12.52
N ARG A 110 -11.83 11.71 11.64
CA ARG A 110 -13.01 12.53 11.83
C ARG A 110 -14.30 11.70 11.84
N ALA A 111 -14.43 10.73 10.93
CA ALA A 111 -15.56 9.81 10.91
C ALA A 111 -15.60 8.92 12.14
N ARG A 112 -14.45 8.44 12.62
CA ARG A 112 -14.34 7.63 13.84
C ARG A 112 -14.73 8.40 15.07
N ARG A 113 -14.33 9.67 15.20
CA ARG A 113 -14.72 10.53 16.31
C ARG A 113 -16.22 10.78 16.33
N ARG A 114 -16.86 10.87 15.17
CA ARG A 114 -18.31 11.01 15.06
C ARG A 114 -19.07 9.72 15.41
N ALA A 115 -18.47 8.57 15.12
CA ALA A 115 -19.06 7.26 15.40
C ALA A 115 -18.95 6.85 16.88
N SER A 116 -18.04 7.43 17.61
CA SER A 116 -17.86 7.18 19.04
C SER A 116 -18.62 8.22 19.86
#